data_b9d290f5bdcc17b86c581270b76f4fcf
#
_entry.id   b9d290f5bdcc17b86c581270b76f4fcf
#
_cell.length_a   1.000
_cell.length_b   1.000
_cell.length_c   1.000
_cell.angle_alpha   90.00
_cell.angle_beta   90.00
_cell.angle_gamma   90.00
#
_symmetry.space_group_name_H-M   'P 1'
#
loop_
_entity.id
_entity.type
_entity.pdbx_description
1 polymer ?
#
loop_
_entity_poly.entity_id
_entity_poly.type
_entity_poly.pdbx_seq_one_letter_code
_entity_poly.pdbx_strand_id
1 'polypeptide(L)'
;PLGVLTVVTGVAGSGKSSLVHGSIPDTAGVVRVDQGSIRGSRRSNPATYTGLLDPIRAAFAKAKGGKPALFSANSEGACPTCNGAGVIYTDLSVMASVASTCEDCEGKRYQAAVLEYKLGGRDISEVLAMSVAEATDFFAKLTPAAHAILERMSDVGLGYLSLGQPLTTLSCCERKRLKLATQMSEKGDI
;
A
#
# COMPACT_ATOMS: atom_id res chain seq x y z
N PRO A 1 -18.41 -24.01 -12.38
CA PRO A 1 -19.10 -23.23 -13.41
C PRO A 1 -18.37 -21.89 -13.57
N LEU A 2 -18.10 -21.46 -14.80
CA LEU A 2 -17.50 -20.18 -15.12
C LEU A 2 -18.58 -19.08 -15.13
N GLY A 3 -18.20 -17.87 -14.69
CA GLY A 3 -19.12 -16.70 -14.68
C GLY A 3 -20.20 -16.73 -13.61
N VAL A 4 -20.07 -17.57 -12.57
CA VAL A 4 -21.04 -17.70 -11.47
C VAL A 4 -20.33 -17.65 -10.13
N LEU A 5 -20.83 -16.84 -9.19
CA LEU A 5 -20.34 -16.85 -7.82
C LEU A 5 -20.64 -18.20 -7.16
N THR A 6 -19.62 -18.96 -6.84
CA THR A 6 -19.72 -20.25 -6.14
C THR A 6 -19.16 -20.13 -4.73
N VAL A 7 -19.96 -20.46 -3.72
CA VAL A 7 -19.57 -20.40 -2.31
C VAL A 7 -19.42 -21.82 -1.75
N VAL A 8 -18.25 -22.14 -1.21
CA VAL A 8 -17.97 -23.42 -0.53
C VAL A 8 -18.05 -23.21 0.97
N THR A 9 -19.05 -23.83 1.61
CA THR A 9 -19.30 -23.72 3.06
C THR A 9 -19.00 -25.05 3.78
N GLY A 10 -18.82 -25.00 5.07
CA GLY A 10 -18.58 -26.17 5.91
C GLY A 10 -17.80 -25.82 7.19
N VAL A 11 -17.76 -26.73 8.15
CA VAL A 11 -17.04 -26.58 9.42
C VAL A 11 -15.52 -26.42 9.23
N ALA A 12 -14.82 -25.89 10.23
CA ALA A 12 -13.36 -25.83 10.22
C ALA A 12 -12.77 -27.24 10.05
N GLY A 13 -11.73 -27.40 9.24
CA GLY A 13 -11.10 -28.69 8.97
C GLY A 13 -11.81 -29.62 7.95
N SER A 14 -12.97 -29.23 7.40
CA SER A 14 -13.71 -30.05 6.41
C SER A 14 -13.05 -30.12 5.00
N GLY A 15 -11.85 -29.61 4.81
CA GLY A 15 -11.13 -29.72 3.53
C GLY A 15 -11.51 -28.71 2.47
N LYS A 16 -12.28 -27.64 2.78
CA LYS A 16 -12.69 -26.61 1.81
C LYS A 16 -11.53 -26.00 1.02
N SER A 17 -10.48 -25.59 1.72
CA SER A 17 -9.29 -25.03 1.09
C SER A 17 -8.57 -26.06 0.23
N SER A 18 -8.48 -27.31 0.68
CA SER A 18 -7.88 -28.41 -0.09
C SER A 18 -8.67 -28.71 -1.35
N LEU A 19 -10.00 -28.67 -1.27
CA LEU A 19 -10.87 -28.84 -2.44
C LEU A 19 -10.64 -27.73 -3.47
N VAL A 20 -10.67 -26.46 -3.04
CA VAL A 20 -10.47 -25.32 -3.93
C VAL A 20 -9.07 -25.34 -4.56
N HIS A 21 -8.02 -25.56 -3.73
CA HIS A 21 -6.65 -25.60 -4.24
C HIS A 21 -6.35 -26.81 -5.13
N GLY A 22 -6.96 -27.94 -4.86
CA GLY A 22 -6.76 -29.17 -5.64
C GLY A 22 -7.61 -29.29 -6.91
N SER A 23 -8.73 -28.58 -6.97
CA SER A 23 -9.69 -28.68 -8.10
C SER A 23 -9.52 -27.60 -9.15
N ILE A 24 -8.88 -26.48 -8.81
CA ILE A 24 -8.69 -25.37 -9.76
C ILE A 24 -7.27 -25.48 -10.34
N PRO A 25 -7.13 -25.76 -11.65
CA PRO A 25 -5.84 -25.85 -12.29
C PRO A 25 -5.14 -24.48 -12.32
N ASP A 26 -3.80 -24.51 -12.29
CA ASP A 26 -2.96 -23.31 -12.49
C ASP A 26 -2.91 -22.96 -13.98
N THR A 27 -3.98 -22.40 -14.50
CA THR A 27 -4.09 -21.99 -15.90
C THR A 27 -4.09 -20.48 -16.02
N ALA A 28 -3.65 -19.98 -17.18
CA ALA A 28 -3.74 -18.54 -17.49
C ALA A 28 -5.18 -18.06 -17.36
N GLY A 29 -5.38 -16.96 -16.65
CA GLY A 29 -6.69 -16.37 -16.39
C GLY A 29 -7.29 -16.67 -15.02
N VAL A 30 -6.69 -17.57 -14.21
CA VAL A 30 -7.13 -17.82 -12.82
C VAL A 30 -6.33 -16.94 -11.86
N VAL A 31 -7.01 -16.03 -11.16
CA VAL A 31 -6.43 -15.21 -10.10
C VAL A 31 -6.69 -15.86 -8.74
N ARG A 32 -5.63 -16.22 -8.01
CA ARG A 32 -5.72 -16.81 -6.67
C ARG A 32 -5.44 -15.78 -5.60
N VAL A 33 -6.43 -15.49 -4.76
CA VAL A 33 -6.27 -14.66 -3.56
C VAL A 33 -6.23 -15.58 -2.35
N ASP A 34 -5.04 -15.97 -1.91
CA ASP A 34 -4.87 -16.83 -0.74
C ASP A 34 -5.11 -16.10 0.59
N GLN A 35 -5.24 -16.87 1.68
CA GLN A 35 -5.41 -16.34 3.04
C GLN A 35 -4.08 -15.98 3.71
N GLY A 36 -2.95 -16.13 3.03
CA GLY A 36 -1.63 -15.82 3.54
C GLY A 36 -1.53 -14.35 3.99
N SER A 37 -0.82 -14.12 5.08
CA SER A 37 -0.59 -12.76 5.58
C SER A 37 0.26 -11.97 4.59
N ILE A 38 -0.10 -10.71 4.36
CA ILE A 38 0.79 -9.77 3.67
C ILE A 38 2.07 -9.64 4.50
N ARG A 39 3.20 -10.02 3.91
CA ARG A 39 4.51 -9.78 4.49
C ARG A 39 4.94 -8.35 4.14
N GLY A 40 5.27 -7.57 5.14
CA GLY A 40 5.75 -6.20 4.96
C GLY A 40 6.72 -5.82 6.07
N SER A 41 7.65 -4.94 5.76
CA SER A 41 8.50 -4.31 6.75
C SER A 41 7.71 -3.22 7.50
N ARG A 42 8.27 -2.70 8.58
CA ARG A 42 7.71 -1.54 9.32
C ARG A 42 7.55 -0.29 8.43
N ARG A 43 8.24 -0.23 7.30
CA ARG A 43 8.17 0.86 6.31
C ARG A 43 7.15 0.61 5.19
N SER A 44 6.65 -0.61 5.08
CA SER A 44 5.64 -0.97 4.07
C SER A 44 4.29 -0.35 4.40
N ASN A 45 3.64 0.21 3.40
CA ASN A 45 2.34 0.87 3.50
C ASN A 45 1.44 0.49 2.30
N PRO A 46 0.15 0.85 2.29
CA PRO A 46 -0.75 0.57 1.18
C PRO A 46 -0.21 1.05 -0.17
N ALA A 47 0.35 2.27 -0.25
CA ALA A 47 0.90 2.80 -1.50
C ALA A 47 2.07 1.97 -2.06
N THR A 48 2.95 1.45 -1.18
CA THR A 48 4.06 0.59 -1.61
C THR A 48 3.59 -0.81 -2.01
N TYR A 49 2.59 -1.34 -1.30
CA TYR A 49 2.10 -2.69 -1.55
C TYR A 49 1.32 -2.81 -2.85
N THR A 50 0.49 -1.82 -3.17
CA THR A 50 -0.34 -1.81 -4.39
C THR A 50 0.39 -1.34 -5.63
N GLY A 51 1.66 -0.94 -5.51
CA GLY A 51 2.41 -0.30 -6.60
C GLY A 51 2.00 1.15 -6.87
N LEU A 52 1.11 1.72 -6.07
CA LEU A 52 0.65 3.11 -6.20
C LEU A 52 1.78 4.14 -6.04
N LEU A 53 2.80 3.81 -5.23
CA LEU A 53 3.91 4.73 -5.00
C LEU A 53 4.72 5.03 -6.26
N ASP A 54 4.81 4.09 -7.21
CA ASP A 54 5.61 4.26 -8.42
C ASP A 54 5.06 5.35 -9.35
N PRO A 55 3.76 5.36 -9.74
CA PRO A 55 3.19 6.46 -10.51
C PRO A 55 3.20 7.80 -9.75
N ILE A 56 3.05 7.80 -8.42
CA ILE A 56 3.18 9.01 -7.60
C ILE A 56 4.60 9.57 -7.70
N ARG A 57 5.63 8.74 -7.50
CA ARG A 57 7.05 9.14 -7.61
C ARG A 57 7.40 9.69 -8.99
N ALA A 58 6.89 9.04 -10.03
CA ALA A 58 7.07 9.50 -11.41
C ALA A 58 6.41 10.87 -11.64
N ALA A 59 5.23 11.12 -11.08
CA ALA A 59 4.54 12.40 -11.17
C ALA A 59 5.32 13.53 -10.48
N PHE A 60 5.83 13.30 -9.27
CA PHE A 60 6.69 14.27 -8.57
C PHE A 60 7.98 14.56 -9.34
N ALA A 61 8.64 13.53 -9.84
CA ALA A 61 9.87 13.67 -10.64
C ALA A 61 9.62 14.50 -11.91
N LYS A 62 8.51 14.27 -12.62
CA LYS A 62 8.13 15.00 -13.82
C LYS A 62 7.79 16.46 -13.54
N ALA A 63 7.14 16.75 -12.41
CA ALA A 63 6.70 18.11 -12.08
C ALA A 63 7.85 19.09 -11.79
N LYS A 64 8.98 18.60 -11.28
CA LYS A 64 10.09 19.45 -10.80
C LYS A 64 11.49 19.00 -11.29
N GLY A 65 11.57 18.05 -12.23
CA GLY A 65 12.85 17.62 -12.81
C GLY A 65 13.75 16.80 -11.88
N GLY A 66 13.17 16.16 -10.83
CA GLY A 66 13.89 15.32 -9.89
C GLY A 66 13.98 13.85 -10.35
N LYS A 67 14.81 13.06 -9.65
CA LYS A 67 14.83 11.60 -9.85
C LYS A 67 13.68 10.95 -9.04
N PRO A 68 12.94 9.96 -9.58
CA PRO A 68 11.90 9.25 -8.84
C PRO A 68 12.39 8.63 -7.51
N ALA A 69 13.67 8.29 -7.41
CA ALA A 69 14.28 7.74 -6.21
C ALA A 69 14.23 8.69 -5.01
N LEU A 70 14.24 10.01 -5.22
CA LEU A 70 14.12 11.02 -4.16
C LEU A 70 12.78 10.92 -3.42
N PHE A 71 11.73 10.47 -4.09
CA PHE A 71 10.38 10.36 -3.53
C PHE A 71 10.06 8.98 -2.95
N SER A 72 11.09 8.26 -2.51
CA SER A 72 10.96 6.98 -1.82
C SER A 72 11.55 7.07 -0.41
N ALA A 73 10.75 6.72 0.59
CA ALA A 73 11.21 6.58 1.97
C ALA A 73 12.22 5.42 2.18
N ASN A 74 12.54 4.66 1.14
CA ASN A 74 13.50 3.55 1.17
C ASN A 74 14.80 3.83 0.38
N SER A 75 14.99 5.05 -0.12
CA SER A 75 16.15 5.42 -0.93
C SER A 75 16.66 6.84 -0.62
N GLU A 76 17.24 7.52 -1.59
CA GLU A 76 17.98 8.78 -1.43
C GLU A 76 17.22 9.90 -0.69
N GLY A 77 15.89 9.94 -0.81
CA GLY A 77 15.07 10.97 -0.15
C GLY A 77 14.64 10.66 1.28
N ALA A 78 15.01 9.49 1.80
CA ALA A 78 14.66 9.09 3.16
C ALA A 78 15.32 10.00 4.21
N CYS A 79 14.61 10.25 5.31
CA CYS A 79 15.22 10.87 6.49
C CYS A 79 16.39 9.99 7.00
N PRO A 80 17.61 10.50 7.13
CA PRO A 80 18.76 9.70 7.51
C PRO A 80 18.67 9.16 8.93
N THR A 81 18.04 9.90 9.84
CA THR A 81 17.95 9.54 11.28
C THR A 81 17.03 8.35 11.50
N CYS A 82 15.84 8.32 10.88
CA CYS A 82 14.91 7.20 11.03
C CYS A 82 14.94 6.23 9.84
N ASN A 83 15.81 6.44 8.84
CA ASN A 83 15.88 5.66 7.60
C ASN A 83 14.51 5.53 6.92
N GLY A 84 13.72 6.61 6.89
CA GLY A 84 12.40 6.66 6.28
C GLY A 84 11.28 5.96 7.06
N ALA A 85 11.53 5.54 8.30
CA ALA A 85 10.50 4.93 9.13
C ALA A 85 9.50 5.95 9.71
N GLY A 86 9.95 7.19 9.92
CA GLY A 86 9.18 8.24 10.59
C GLY A 86 9.17 8.10 12.12
N VAL A 87 9.63 6.96 12.62
CA VAL A 87 9.70 6.64 14.06
C VAL A 87 11.05 6.03 14.39
N ILE A 88 11.47 6.23 15.64
CA ILE A 88 12.67 5.62 16.22
C ILE A 88 12.20 4.58 17.23
N TYR A 89 12.76 3.38 17.14
CA TYR A 89 12.48 2.30 18.08
C TYR A 89 13.62 2.21 19.11
N THR A 90 13.27 2.41 20.37
CA THR A 90 14.21 2.22 21.48
C THR A 90 13.94 0.86 22.13
N ASP A 91 14.93 -0.02 22.08
CA ASP A 91 14.86 -1.34 22.72
C ASP A 91 15.16 -1.18 24.23
N LEU A 92 14.20 -1.52 25.05
CA LEU A 92 14.28 -1.45 26.50
C LEU A 92 14.60 -2.83 27.12
N SER A 93 15.47 -3.62 26.52
CA SER A 93 16.04 -4.91 26.94
C SER A 93 15.11 -5.92 27.69
N VAL A 94 14.20 -5.44 28.54
CA VAL A 94 13.24 -6.21 29.35
C VAL A 94 11.76 -5.89 29.05
N MET A 95 11.49 -4.91 28.20
CA MET A 95 10.13 -4.48 27.81
C MET A 95 9.99 -4.44 26.30
N ALA A 96 8.74 -4.40 25.81
CA ALA A 96 8.49 -4.18 24.39
C ALA A 96 9.13 -2.85 23.93
N SER A 97 9.76 -2.85 22.75
CA SER A 97 10.37 -1.65 22.17
C SER A 97 9.35 -0.52 22.07
N VAL A 98 9.73 0.65 22.55
CA VAL A 98 8.91 1.88 22.46
C VAL A 98 9.22 2.59 21.15
N ALA A 99 8.18 2.97 20.42
CA ALA A 99 8.28 3.76 19.22
C ALA A 99 8.03 5.24 19.56
N SER A 100 9.01 6.11 19.29
CA SER A 100 8.86 7.57 19.38
C SER A 100 8.89 8.18 17.96
N THR A 101 8.19 9.28 17.77
CA THR A 101 8.25 10.03 16.51
C THR A 101 9.68 10.54 16.28
N CYS A 102 10.20 10.41 15.07
CA CYS A 102 11.51 10.95 14.72
C CYS A 102 11.45 12.49 14.77
N GLU A 103 12.28 13.10 15.59
CA GLU A 103 12.32 14.55 15.79
C GLU A 103 12.81 15.29 14.54
N ASP A 104 13.79 14.73 13.82
CA ASP A 104 14.37 15.37 12.63
C ASP A 104 13.40 15.51 11.46
N CYS A 105 12.51 14.54 11.25
CA CYS A 105 11.53 14.61 10.18
C CYS A 105 10.10 14.75 10.69
N GLU A 106 9.88 14.88 11.99
CA GLU A 106 8.53 15.01 12.59
C GLU A 106 7.55 13.93 12.11
N GLY A 107 8.03 12.71 11.88
CA GLY A 107 7.23 11.62 11.36
C GLY A 107 7.01 11.64 9.84
N LYS A 108 7.46 12.66 9.12
CA LYS A 108 7.25 12.83 7.67
C LYS A 108 8.03 11.85 6.81
N ARG A 109 9.05 11.18 7.33
CA ARG A 109 9.86 10.12 6.70
C ARG A 109 10.86 10.57 5.65
N TYR A 110 10.81 11.81 5.18
CA TYR A 110 11.62 12.36 4.12
C TYR A 110 12.54 13.47 4.63
N GLN A 111 13.61 13.74 3.88
CA GLN A 111 14.47 14.90 4.11
C GLN A 111 13.72 16.20 3.80
N ALA A 112 14.04 17.28 4.50
CA ALA A 112 13.41 18.59 4.30
C ALA A 112 13.47 19.06 2.84
N ALA A 113 14.62 18.88 2.18
CA ALA A 113 14.79 19.23 0.77
C ALA A 113 13.83 18.50 -0.18
N VAL A 114 13.41 17.27 0.14
CA VAL A 114 12.44 16.51 -0.65
C VAL A 114 11.03 17.05 -0.45
N LEU A 115 10.72 17.57 0.74
CA LEU A 115 9.40 18.13 1.07
C LEU A 115 9.15 19.51 0.41
N GLU A 116 10.20 20.16 -0.13
CA GLU A 116 10.05 21.36 -0.94
C GLU A 116 9.41 21.10 -2.32
N TYR A 117 9.51 19.86 -2.80
CA TYR A 117 8.87 19.47 -4.07
C TYR A 117 7.36 19.29 -3.86
N LYS A 118 6.57 20.11 -4.56
CA LYS A 118 5.11 20.06 -4.46
C LYS A 118 4.48 19.61 -5.78
N LEU A 119 3.53 18.68 -5.68
CA LEU A 119 2.65 18.26 -6.76
C LEU A 119 1.22 18.69 -6.40
N GLY A 120 0.59 19.50 -7.24
CA GLY A 120 -0.75 20.03 -6.92
C GLY A 120 -0.80 20.82 -5.60
N GLY A 121 0.32 21.44 -5.18
CA GLY A 121 0.43 22.19 -3.93
C GLY A 121 0.79 21.35 -2.70
N ARG A 122 0.88 20.03 -2.81
CA ARG A 122 1.18 19.10 -1.71
C ARG A 122 2.53 18.42 -1.88
N ASP A 123 3.25 18.18 -0.78
CA ASP A 123 4.46 17.37 -0.79
C ASP A 123 4.14 15.87 -0.68
N ILE A 124 5.17 15.05 -0.85
CA ILE A 124 5.02 13.59 -0.83
C ILE A 124 4.50 13.06 0.53
N SER A 125 4.86 13.70 1.63
CA SER A 125 4.38 13.30 2.96
C SER A 125 2.90 13.63 3.13
N GLU A 126 2.47 14.82 2.69
CA GLU A 126 1.07 15.23 2.67
C GLU A 126 0.22 14.32 1.78
N VAL A 127 0.75 13.93 0.60
CA VAL A 127 0.07 12.98 -0.29
C VAL A 127 -0.07 11.60 0.37
N LEU A 128 0.96 11.11 1.05
CA LEU A 128 0.90 9.82 1.74
C LEU A 128 0.02 9.86 3.00
N ALA A 129 -0.24 11.04 3.56
CA ALA A 129 -1.17 11.22 4.67
C ALA A 129 -2.65 11.19 4.24
N MET A 130 -2.94 11.42 2.94
CA MET A 130 -4.31 11.36 2.42
C MET A 130 -4.93 9.98 2.62
N SER A 131 -6.24 9.95 2.81
CA SER A 131 -7.04 8.75 2.62
C SER A 131 -7.08 8.35 1.14
N VAL A 132 -7.42 7.09 0.87
CA VAL A 132 -7.61 6.60 -0.51
C VAL A 132 -8.65 7.44 -1.25
N ALA A 133 -9.76 7.81 -0.60
CA ALA A 133 -10.81 8.62 -1.21
C ALA A 133 -10.30 10.01 -1.59
N GLU A 134 -9.64 10.73 -0.67
CA GLU A 134 -9.05 12.06 -0.97
C GLU A 134 -7.99 11.98 -2.08
N ALA A 135 -7.17 10.93 -2.07
CA ALA A 135 -6.17 10.72 -3.10
C ALA A 135 -6.79 10.40 -4.47
N THR A 136 -7.92 9.67 -4.50
CA THR A 136 -8.65 9.41 -5.75
C THR A 136 -9.07 10.71 -6.42
N ASP A 137 -9.67 11.63 -5.68
CA ASP A 137 -10.05 12.95 -6.18
C ASP A 137 -8.83 13.79 -6.60
N PHE A 138 -7.77 13.76 -5.79
CA PHE A 138 -6.54 14.49 -6.06
C PHE A 138 -5.84 14.04 -7.34
N PHE A 139 -5.77 12.72 -7.59
CA PHE A 139 -5.07 12.15 -8.75
C PHE A 139 -5.94 12.00 -10.00
N ALA A 140 -7.24 12.26 -9.94
CA ALA A 140 -8.18 12.10 -11.04
C ALA A 140 -7.72 12.77 -12.35
N LYS A 141 -7.12 13.99 -12.23
CA LYS A 141 -6.61 14.76 -13.37
C LYS A 141 -5.09 14.77 -13.50
N LEU A 142 -4.38 14.36 -12.45
CA LEU A 142 -2.92 14.46 -12.39
C LEU A 142 -2.22 13.21 -12.95
N THR A 143 -2.69 12.02 -12.60
CA THR A 143 -1.99 10.78 -12.92
C THR A 143 -3.01 9.64 -13.07
N PRO A 144 -3.46 9.33 -14.32
CA PRO A 144 -4.44 8.27 -14.55
C PRO A 144 -4.04 6.90 -14.01
N ALA A 145 -2.73 6.57 -14.05
CA ALA A 145 -2.23 5.31 -13.52
C ALA A 145 -2.39 5.20 -11.99
N ALA A 146 -2.16 6.30 -11.25
CA ALA A 146 -2.41 6.34 -9.81
C ALA A 146 -3.91 6.27 -9.52
N HIS A 147 -4.72 7.02 -10.26
CA HIS A 147 -6.17 7.06 -10.11
C HIS A 147 -6.78 5.66 -10.25
N ALA A 148 -6.42 4.90 -11.28
CA ALA A 148 -6.94 3.54 -11.50
C ALA A 148 -6.62 2.56 -10.34
N ILE A 149 -5.46 2.71 -9.67
CA ILE A 149 -5.14 1.91 -8.49
C ILE A 149 -6.00 2.33 -7.30
N LEU A 150 -6.20 3.63 -7.12
CA LEU A 150 -7.00 4.19 -6.04
C LEU A 150 -8.49 3.82 -6.17
N GLU A 151 -9.03 3.82 -7.38
CA GLU A 151 -10.40 3.35 -7.66
C GLU A 151 -10.58 1.89 -7.20
N ARG A 152 -9.67 0.98 -7.57
CA ARG A 152 -9.75 -0.42 -7.11
C ARG A 152 -9.67 -0.55 -5.59
N MET A 153 -8.87 0.29 -4.93
CA MET A 153 -8.82 0.31 -3.46
C MET A 153 -10.14 0.81 -2.86
N SER A 154 -10.78 1.78 -3.50
CA SER A 154 -12.11 2.29 -3.11
C SER A 154 -13.20 1.25 -3.32
N ASP A 155 -13.19 0.53 -4.45
CA ASP A 155 -14.16 -0.52 -4.81
C ASP A 155 -14.19 -1.67 -3.79
N VAL A 156 -13.04 -2.01 -3.21
CA VAL A 156 -12.98 -3.00 -2.13
C VAL A 156 -13.29 -2.42 -0.74
N GLY A 157 -13.75 -1.17 -0.67
CA GLY A 157 -14.16 -0.51 0.57
C GLY A 157 -13.00 -0.07 1.47
N LEU A 158 -11.85 0.33 0.89
CA LEU A 158 -10.69 0.87 1.59
C LEU A 158 -10.54 2.39 1.46
N GLY A 159 -11.60 3.10 1.08
CA GLY A 159 -11.58 4.55 0.85
C GLY A 159 -11.09 5.40 2.04
N TYR A 160 -11.33 4.92 3.25
CA TYR A 160 -10.92 5.59 4.49
C TYR A 160 -9.45 5.38 4.88
N LEU A 161 -8.76 4.42 4.25
CA LEU A 161 -7.41 4.02 4.62
C LEU A 161 -6.39 5.06 4.18
N SER A 162 -5.46 5.46 5.05
CA SER A 162 -4.38 6.36 4.69
C SER A 162 -3.32 5.64 3.83
N LEU A 163 -2.86 6.31 2.76
CA LEU A 163 -1.87 5.74 1.82
C LEU A 163 -0.55 5.36 2.48
N GLY A 164 -0.10 6.16 3.44
CA GLY A 164 1.16 5.98 4.16
C GLY A 164 1.05 5.19 5.47
N GLN A 165 -0.13 4.69 5.84
CA GLN A 165 -0.31 3.93 7.08
C GLN A 165 0.55 2.66 7.07
N PRO A 166 1.28 2.32 8.14
CA PRO A 166 2.06 1.09 8.19
C PRO A 166 1.18 -0.15 8.00
N LEU A 167 1.60 -1.11 7.16
CA LEU A 167 0.83 -2.36 6.95
C LEU A 167 0.65 -3.17 8.24
N THR A 168 1.53 -2.99 9.22
CA THR A 168 1.44 -3.65 10.53
C THR A 168 0.26 -3.19 11.37
N THR A 169 -0.28 -2.00 11.10
CA THR A 169 -1.46 -1.45 11.81
C THR A 169 -2.79 -1.86 11.19
N LEU A 170 -2.75 -2.47 9.99
CA LEU A 170 -3.95 -2.90 9.30
C LEU A 170 -4.55 -4.15 9.95
N SER A 171 -5.87 -4.17 10.04
CA SER A 171 -6.63 -5.35 10.43
C SER A 171 -6.45 -6.50 9.42
N CYS A 172 -6.76 -7.72 9.84
CA CYS A 172 -6.73 -8.89 8.95
C CYS A 172 -7.63 -8.70 7.70
N CYS A 173 -8.82 -8.09 7.90
CA CYS A 173 -9.76 -7.84 6.80
C CYS A 173 -9.26 -6.78 5.83
N GLU A 174 -8.68 -5.69 6.32
CA GLU A 174 -8.08 -4.64 5.48
C GLU A 174 -6.93 -5.19 4.62
N ARG A 175 -6.06 -6.01 5.21
CA ARG A 175 -4.98 -6.67 4.48
C ARG A 175 -5.50 -7.58 3.37
N LYS A 176 -6.56 -8.36 3.62
CA LYS A 176 -7.18 -9.21 2.59
C LYS A 176 -7.79 -8.39 1.46
N ARG A 177 -8.51 -7.29 1.78
CA ARG A 177 -9.08 -6.38 0.78
C ARG A 177 -7.97 -5.69 -0.03
N LEU A 178 -6.88 -5.26 0.62
CA LEU A 178 -5.74 -4.66 -0.07
C LEU A 178 -5.09 -5.64 -1.04
N LYS A 179 -4.97 -6.92 -0.66
CA LYS A 179 -4.50 -7.99 -1.54
C LYS A 179 -5.45 -8.20 -2.72
N LEU A 180 -6.76 -8.19 -2.49
CA LEU A 180 -7.76 -8.28 -3.55
C LEU A 180 -7.63 -7.12 -4.53
N ALA A 181 -7.56 -5.86 -4.06
CA ALA A 181 -7.37 -4.69 -4.91
C ALA A 181 -6.15 -4.79 -5.83
N THR A 182 -5.07 -5.43 -5.35
CA THR A 182 -3.86 -5.63 -6.15
C THR A 182 -4.09 -6.65 -7.26
N GLN A 183 -4.81 -7.73 -6.97
CA GLN A 183 -5.10 -8.79 -7.94
C GLN A 183 -6.13 -8.36 -8.99
N MET A 184 -7.03 -7.46 -8.68
CA MET A 184 -8.01 -6.88 -9.65
C MET A 184 -7.34 -6.13 -10.80
N SER A 185 -6.02 -5.86 -10.74
CA SER A 185 -5.27 -5.28 -11.86
C SER A 185 -4.91 -6.28 -12.94
N GLU A 186 -4.89 -7.56 -12.62
CA GLU A 186 -4.61 -8.63 -13.57
C GLU A 186 -5.87 -8.91 -14.40
N LYS A 187 -5.74 -8.81 -15.73
CA LYS A 187 -6.83 -9.18 -16.65
C LYS A 187 -7.01 -10.70 -16.61
N GLY A 188 -7.93 -11.15 -15.79
CA GLY A 188 -8.38 -12.55 -15.75
C GLY A 188 -9.91 -12.56 -15.75
N ASP A 189 -10.50 -13.55 -16.37
CA ASP A 189 -11.91 -13.86 -16.19
C ASP A 189 -12.11 -14.30 -14.74
N ILE A 190 -12.94 -13.57 -14.00
CA ILE A 190 -13.37 -13.91 -12.65
C ILE A 190 -14.47 -14.95 -12.70
#